data_36622ac17e8c8bd7af13cd0f94a0988e
#
_entry.id   36622ac17e8c8bd7af13cd0f94a0988e
#
_cell.length_a   1.000
_cell.length_b   1.000
_cell.length_c   1.000
_cell.angle_alpha   90.00
_cell.angle_beta   90.00
_cell.angle_gamma   90.00
#
_symmetry.space_group_name_H-M   'P 1'
#
loop_
_entity.id
_entity.type
_entity.pdbx_description
1 polymer ?
#
loop_
_entity_poly.entity_id
_entity_poly.type
_entity_poly.pdbx_seq_one_letter_code
_entity_poly.pdbx_strand_id
1 'polypeptide(L)'
;MLGLFKKKVTVVTHNGSFHADDVFACATLSLWAEKENINLKIVRSRDDNIIKKADMVVDVGDIYDPEKGRFDHHQRGGAGEHDNGIQYASFGLVWKKYGEQICDQEIAKTIENKLVLPIDAIDNGVNVSKNLREDVKEYSVAREMIYPLRFSPDGKGFEHFIEIAKIILKSEINMLRQITDQQKRVEKEIESQLEPEILILNEDIYWDKVVTSHRKIKAAIYPEPDASWWCAEVARDDLTDYNSNRASFPESWRGLRDEALVNISGVPEAVFCHRAGFFAVAKTKEAALEMARCALQN
;
A
#
# COMPACT_ATOMS: atom_id res chain seq x y z
N MET A 1 -7.48 22.13 -35.48
CA MET A 1 -7.23 21.63 -34.12
C MET A 1 -6.52 22.72 -33.34
N LEU A 2 -7.23 23.41 -32.46
CA LEU A 2 -6.63 24.36 -31.52
C LEU A 2 -5.82 23.56 -30.53
N GLY A 3 -4.49 23.62 -30.58
CA GLY A 3 -3.63 23.04 -29.58
C GLY A 3 -3.93 23.71 -28.23
N LEU A 4 -4.56 22.99 -27.31
CA LEU A 4 -4.69 23.47 -25.94
C LEU A 4 -3.28 23.63 -25.37
N PHE A 5 -2.87 24.90 -25.18
CA PHE A 5 -1.63 25.19 -24.46
C PHE A 5 -1.78 24.68 -23.04
N LYS A 6 -0.96 23.69 -22.66
CA LYS A 6 -0.91 23.21 -21.29
C LYS A 6 -0.55 24.36 -20.35
N LYS A 7 -1.29 24.52 -19.25
CA LYS A 7 -0.93 25.46 -18.19
C LYS A 7 0.48 25.10 -17.70
N LYS A 8 1.38 26.09 -17.64
CA LYS A 8 2.72 25.91 -17.06
C LYS A 8 2.67 26.26 -15.59
N VAL A 9 3.26 25.41 -14.74
CA VAL A 9 3.40 25.62 -13.31
C VAL A 9 4.86 25.39 -12.94
N THR A 10 5.46 26.34 -12.24
CA THR A 10 6.83 26.23 -11.71
C THR A 10 6.78 25.93 -10.22
N VAL A 11 7.39 24.81 -9.83
CA VAL A 11 7.63 24.44 -8.43
C VAL A 11 9.09 24.77 -8.10
N VAL A 12 9.32 25.45 -6.99
CA VAL A 12 10.67 25.68 -6.46
C VAL A 12 10.83 24.90 -5.18
N THR A 13 11.94 24.16 -5.07
CA THR A 13 12.43 23.54 -3.84
C THR A 13 13.90 23.93 -3.60
N HIS A 14 14.43 23.62 -2.44
CA HIS A 14 15.80 23.99 -2.11
C HIS A 14 16.85 23.26 -2.98
N ASN A 15 18.01 23.87 -3.15
CA ASN A 15 19.20 23.26 -3.74
C ASN A 15 20.12 22.67 -2.64
N GLY A 16 21.18 21.99 -3.05
CA GLY A 16 22.09 21.29 -2.15
C GLY A 16 21.65 19.84 -1.90
N SER A 17 21.85 19.32 -0.69
CA SER A 17 21.38 17.97 -0.33
C SER A 17 19.87 17.92 -0.30
N PHE A 18 19.29 16.94 -0.95
CA PHE A 18 17.84 16.68 -0.93
C PHE A 18 17.51 15.57 0.08
N HIS A 19 16.27 15.52 0.53
CA HIS A 19 15.72 14.58 1.48
C HIS A 19 14.56 13.79 0.88
N ALA A 20 13.96 12.89 1.65
CA ALA A 20 12.82 12.15 1.14
C ALA A 20 11.56 13.03 1.05
N ASP A 21 11.39 13.96 1.96
CA ASP A 21 10.21 14.83 2.02
C ASP A 21 10.10 15.77 0.82
N ASP A 22 11.17 16.52 0.46
CA ASP A 22 11.15 17.41 -0.72
C ASP A 22 10.97 16.62 -2.02
N VAL A 23 11.59 15.44 -2.13
CA VAL A 23 11.46 14.57 -3.29
C VAL A 23 10.05 14.00 -3.43
N PHE A 24 9.48 13.42 -2.35
CA PHE A 24 8.11 12.87 -2.40
C PHE A 24 7.05 13.94 -2.53
N ALA A 25 7.26 15.14 -1.98
CA ALA A 25 6.41 16.30 -2.24
C ALA A 25 6.42 16.69 -3.73
N CYS A 26 7.61 16.81 -4.34
CA CYS A 26 7.74 17.08 -5.78
C CYS A 26 7.16 15.97 -6.66
N ALA A 27 7.32 14.69 -6.26
CA ALA A 27 6.72 13.54 -6.94
C ALA A 27 5.19 13.60 -6.90
N THR A 28 4.61 13.94 -5.75
CA THR A 28 3.16 14.13 -5.56
C THR A 28 2.63 15.23 -6.49
N LEU A 29 3.28 16.39 -6.51
CA LEU A 29 2.91 17.47 -7.42
C LEU A 29 3.06 17.08 -8.89
N SER A 30 4.05 16.25 -9.22
CA SER A 30 4.22 15.72 -10.58
C SER A 30 3.07 14.81 -10.98
N LEU A 31 2.61 13.91 -10.09
CA LEU A 31 1.45 13.04 -10.34
C LEU A 31 0.15 13.84 -10.47
N TRP A 32 -0.04 14.84 -9.63
CA TRP A 32 -1.17 15.77 -9.75
C TRP A 32 -1.15 16.50 -11.08
N ALA A 33 0.00 17.03 -11.49
CA ALA A 33 0.15 17.75 -12.75
C ALA A 33 -0.07 16.84 -13.98
N GLU A 34 0.37 15.57 -13.93
CA GLU A 34 0.07 14.56 -14.95
C GLU A 34 -1.43 14.37 -15.10
N LYS A 35 -2.16 14.22 -13.98
CA LYS A 35 -3.63 14.03 -13.96
C LYS A 35 -4.37 15.26 -14.52
N GLU A 36 -3.94 16.46 -14.13
CA GLU A 36 -4.55 17.73 -14.55
C GLU A 36 -4.05 18.22 -15.92
N ASN A 37 -3.20 17.46 -16.61
CA ASN A 37 -2.60 17.84 -17.89
C ASN A 37 -1.82 19.17 -17.84
N ILE A 38 -1.11 19.40 -16.72
CA ILE A 38 -0.29 20.59 -16.46
C ILE A 38 1.17 20.30 -16.87
N ASN A 39 1.85 21.28 -17.45
CA ASN A 39 3.28 21.23 -17.69
C ASN A 39 4.02 21.75 -16.45
N LEU A 40 4.44 20.82 -15.58
CA LEU A 40 5.15 21.14 -14.35
C LEU A 40 6.66 21.25 -14.60
N LYS A 41 7.26 22.32 -14.09
CA LYS A 41 8.71 22.51 -14.06
C LYS A 41 9.19 22.60 -12.62
N ILE A 42 10.09 21.73 -12.20
CA ILE A 42 10.73 21.78 -10.89
C ILE A 42 12.07 22.51 -11.03
N VAL A 43 12.32 23.44 -10.13
CA VAL A 43 13.55 24.25 -10.05
C VAL A 43 14.10 24.16 -8.64
N ARG A 44 15.40 23.89 -8.50
CA ARG A 44 16.06 23.84 -7.21
C ARG A 44 16.81 25.15 -6.96
N SER A 45 16.40 25.92 -5.95
CA SER A 45 17.00 27.22 -5.64
C SER A 45 16.67 27.69 -4.22
N ARG A 46 17.58 28.44 -3.62
CA ARG A 46 17.34 29.22 -2.38
C ARG A 46 17.37 30.72 -2.65
N ASP A 47 17.37 31.15 -3.93
CA ASP A 47 17.29 32.57 -4.31
C ASP A 47 15.87 33.10 -4.10
N ASP A 48 15.73 34.09 -3.22
CA ASP A 48 14.45 34.71 -2.87
C ASP A 48 13.68 35.25 -4.09
N ASN A 49 14.38 35.73 -5.13
CA ASN A 49 13.71 36.25 -6.31
C ASN A 49 13.11 35.13 -7.16
N ILE A 50 13.71 33.95 -7.14
CA ILE A 50 13.19 32.76 -7.83
C ILE A 50 12.01 32.21 -7.01
N ILE A 51 12.15 32.08 -5.68
CA ILE A 51 11.11 31.61 -4.75
C ILE A 51 9.86 32.48 -4.85
N LYS A 52 10.01 33.83 -4.82
CA LYS A 52 8.88 34.76 -4.89
C LYS A 52 8.11 34.68 -6.20
N LYS A 53 8.75 34.30 -7.30
CA LYS A 53 8.12 34.21 -8.66
C LYS A 53 7.53 32.83 -8.94
N ALA A 54 7.77 31.84 -8.08
CA ALA A 54 7.29 30.48 -8.26
C ALA A 54 5.77 30.39 -8.04
N ASP A 55 5.11 29.56 -8.83
CA ASP A 55 3.70 29.22 -8.62
C ASP A 55 3.53 28.41 -7.33
N MET A 56 4.45 27.47 -7.09
CA MET A 56 4.49 26.64 -5.86
C MET A 56 5.90 26.60 -5.28
N VAL A 57 5.97 26.49 -3.97
CA VAL A 57 7.24 26.41 -3.22
C VAL A 57 7.13 25.28 -2.22
N VAL A 58 8.14 24.42 -2.18
CA VAL A 58 8.21 23.21 -1.35
C VAL A 58 9.52 23.19 -0.61
N ASP A 59 9.48 23.00 0.70
CA ASP A 59 10.63 22.79 1.56
C ASP A 59 11.69 23.92 1.50
N VAL A 60 11.23 25.13 1.30
CA VAL A 60 12.05 26.34 1.29
C VAL A 60 11.17 27.59 1.40
N GLY A 61 11.70 28.65 2.02
CA GLY A 61 11.05 29.97 2.08
C GLY A 61 10.26 30.26 3.36
N ASP A 62 10.29 29.33 4.33
CA ASP A 62 9.76 29.51 5.69
C ASP A 62 8.27 29.91 5.75
N ILE A 63 7.44 29.45 4.79
CA ILE A 63 6.02 29.80 4.71
C ILE A 63 5.18 28.55 4.43
N TYR A 64 4.16 28.34 5.28
CA TYR A 64 3.06 27.45 4.97
C TYR A 64 1.79 28.25 4.68
N ASP A 65 1.41 28.31 3.41
CA ASP A 65 0.15 28.90 2.92
C ASP A 65 -0.32 28.08 1.71
N PRO A 66 -1.13 27.04 1.92
CA PRO A 66 -1.54 26.13 0.85
C PRO A 66 -2.36 26.84 -0.23
N GLU A 67 -3.05 27.95 0.09
CA GLU A 67 -3.84 28.70 -0.89
C GLU A 67 -2.94 29.50 -1.87
N LYS A 68 -1.75 29.84 -1.42
CA LYS A 68 -0.72 30.47 -2.26
C LYS A 68 0.33 29.49 -2.79
N GLY A 69 0.11 28.19 -2.59
CA GLY A 69 1.06 27.15 -3.04
C GLY A 69 2.38 27.16 -2.28
N ARG A 70 2.37 27.44 -0.98
CA ARG A 70 3.57 27.47 -0.12
C ARG A 70 3.50 26.32 0.87
N PHE A 71 4.47 25.41 0.80
CA PHE A 71 4.50 24.14 1.53
C PHE A 71 5.86 23.95 2.20
N ASP A 72 6.22 24.85 3.09
CA ASP A 72 7.42 24.74 3.91
C ASP A 72 7.05 24.55 5.37
N HIS A 73 7.87 23.83 6.12
CA HIS A 73 7.64 23.49 7.52
C HIS A 73 8.72 24.08 8.46
N HIS A 74 9.73 24.76 7.92
CA HIS A 74 10.88 25.28 8.69
C HIS A 74 10.58 26.54 9.49
N GLN A 75 9.44 27.20 9.30
CA GLN A 75 9.07 28.39 10.04
C GLN A 75 8.94 28.15 11.54
N ARG A 76 9.15 29.19 12.35
CA ARG A 76 9.00 29.12 13.78
C ARG A 76 7.60 28.62 14.17
N GLY A 77 7.53 27.50 14.88
CA GLY A 77 6.26 26.86 15.29
C GLY A 77 5.77 25.80 14.30
N GLY A 78 6.53 25.49 13.24
CA GLY A 78 6.20 24.45 12.27
C GLY A 78 5.02 24.80 11.39
N ALA A 79 4.42 23.79 10.75
CA ALA A 79 3.29 23.92 9.84
C ALA A 79 2.07 23.08 10.27
N GLY A 80 1.97 22.76 11.55
CA GLY A 80 0.96 21.87 12.11
C GLY A 80 1.44 20.45 12.25
N GLU A 81 0.54 19.57 12.68
CA GLU A 81 0.88 18.17 13.03
C GLU A 81 -0.20 17.20 12.54
N HIS A 82 0.19 15.94 12.39
CA HIS A 82 -0.71 14.81 12.19
C HIS A 82 -1.50 14.51 13.49
N ASP A 83 -2.57 13.73 13.37
CA ASP A 83 -3.45 13.37 14.50
C ASP A 83 -2.70 12.72 15.70
N ASN A 84 -1.52 12.15 15.46
CA ASN A 84 -0.67 11.52 16.46
C ASN A 84 0.42 12.43 17.03
N GLY A 85 0.42 13.74 16.68
CA GLY A 85 1.36 14.73 17.18
C GLY A 85 2.71 14.78 16.45
N ILE A 86 2.90 13.99 15.38
CA ILE A 86 4.06 14.14 14.49
C ILE A 86 3.90 15.40 13.66
N GLN A 87 4.91 16.28 13.68
CA GLN A 87 4.90 17.50 12.87
C GLN A 87 4.90 17.15 11.38
N TYR A 88 4.17 17.93 10.58
CA TYR A 88 4.27 17.83 9.12
C TYR A 88 5.66 18.20 8.64
N ALA A 89 6.21 17.44 7.68
CA ALA A 89 7.23 17.90 6.77
C ALA A 89 6.59 18.32 5.43
N SER A 90 7.37 18.79 4.48
CA SER A 90 6.84 19.31 3.21
C SER A 90 6.05 18.26 2.43
N PHE A 91 6.41 16.98 2.52
CA PHE A 91 5.63 15.90 1.91
C PHE A 91 4.22 15.81 2.49
N GLY A 92 4.08 15.81 3.81
CA GLY A 92 2.78 15.77 4.46
C GLY A 92 1.91 16.98 4.12
N LEU A 93 2.49 18.18 4.03
CA LEU A 93 1.78 19.39 3.65
C LEU A 93 1.24 19.32 2.22
N VAL A 94 2.05 18.84 1.28
CA VAL A 94 1.65 18.66 -0.12
C VAL A 94 0.62 17.54 -0.24
N TRP A 95 0.82 16.41 0.44
CA TRP A 95 -0.11 15.28 0.42
C TRP A 95 -1.49 15.67 0.96
N LYS A 96 -1.53 16.39 2.06
CA LYS A 96 -2.77 16.92 2.66
C LYS A 96 -3.63 17.72 1.68
N LYS A 97 -3.00 18.48 0.77
CA LYS A 97 -3.72 19.27 -0.25
C LYS A 97 -4.02 18.49 -1.52
N TYR A 98 -3.11 17.64 -1.97
CA TYR A 98 -3.19 17.03 -3.30
C TYR A 98 -3.43 15.53 -3.30
N GLY A 99 -3.30 14.83 -2.18
CA GLY A 99 -3.46 13.39 -2.09
C GLY A 99 -4.82 12.92 -2.60
N GLU A 100 -5.91 13.51 -2.13
CA GLU A 100 -7.27 13.19 -2.57
C GLU A 100 -7.55 13.63 -4.03
N GLN A 101 -6.75 14.52 -4.59
CA GLN A 101 -6.86 14.87 -6.00
C GLN A 101 -6.18 13.84 -6.91
N ILE A 102 -5.27 13.02 -6.37
CA ILE A 102 -4.54 11.99 -7.12
C ILE A 102 -5.26 10.62 -7.00
N CYS A 103 -5.81 10.31 -5.85
CA CYS A 103 -6.51 9.06 -5.56
C CYS A 103 -7.75 9.28 -4.68
N ASP A 104 -8.53 8.23 -4.42
CA ASP A 104 -9.70 8.29 -3.55
C ASP A 104 -9.31 8.55 -2.09
N GLN A 105 -10.20 9.17 -1.32
CA GLN A 105 -9.97 9.60 0.05
C GLN A 105 -9.46 8.47 0.96
N GLU A 106 -10.05 7.28 0.90
CA GLU A 106 -9.63 6.12 1.70
C GLU A 106 -8.21 5.67 1.35
N ILE A 107 -7.90 5.66 0.05
CA ILE A 107 -6.54 5.35 -0.45
C ILE A 107 -5.56 6.43 0.00
N ALA A 108 -5.93 7.71 -0.11
CA ALA A 108 -5.10 8.82 0.32
C ALA A 108 -4.77 8.73 1.82
N LYS A 109 -5.76 8.40 2.66
CA LYS A 109 -5.56 8.21 4.10
C LYS A 109 -4.68 7.00 4.42
N THR A 110 -4.83 5.92 3.68
CA THR A 110 -3.98 4.73 3.85
C THR A 110 -2.51 5.04 3.51
N ILE A 111 -2.27 5.76 2.41
CA ILE A 111 -0.91 6.18 2.00
C ILE A 111 -0.36 7.20 2.99
N GLU A 112 -1.17 8.12 3.50
CA GLU A 112 -0.77 9.06 4.56
C GLU A 112 -0.17 8.30 5.75
N ASN A 113 -0.87 7.31 6.27
CA ASN A 113 -0.42 6.55 7.43
C ASN A 113 0.80 5.65 7.12
N LYS A 114 0.85 5.04 5.92
CA LYS A 114 1.85 4.04 5.55
C LYS A 114 3.16 4.65 5.06
N LEU A 115 3.12 5.78 4.37
CA LEU A 115 4.26 6.34 3.66
C LEU A 115 4.56 7.79 4.06
N VAL A 116 3.54 8.66 4.09
CA VAL A 116 3.74 10.10 4.35
C VAL A 116 4.19 10.33 5.78
N LEU A 117 3.41 9.86 6.74
CA LEU A 117 3.69 10.00 8.17
C LEU A 117 5.08 9.48 8.59
N PRO A 118 5.55 8.29 8.16
CA PRO A 118 6.92 7.87 8.47
C PRO A 118 8.01 8.77 7.88
N ILE A 119 7.81 9.31 6.66
CA ILE A 119 8.77 10.24 6.04
C ILE A 119 8.79 11.56 6.81
N ASP A 120 7.63 12.14 7.10
CA ASP A 120 7.53 13.36 7.91
C ASP A 120 8.17 13.19 9.29
N ALA A 121 7.93 12.04 9.95
CA ALA A 121 8.54 11.74 11.24
C ALA A 121 10.07 11.71 11.17
N ILE A 122 10.61 11.02 10.16
CA ILE A 122 12.08 10.91 9.97
C ILE A 122 12.69 12.27 9.65
N ASP A 123 12.04 13.09 8.84
CA ASP A 123 12.52 14.42 8.49
C ASP A 123 12.53 15.37 9.70
N ASN A 124 11.53 15.29 10.55
CA ASN A 124 11.46 16.00 11.82
C ASN A 124 12.34 15.36 12.94
N GLY A 125 13.22 14.42 12.60
CA GLY A 125 14.17 13.81 13.53
C GLY A 125 13.59 12.78 14.50
N VAL A 126 12.35 12.34 14.30
CA VAL A 126 11.72 11.29 15.10
C VAL A 126 12.21 9.92 14.67
N ASN A 127 12.66 9.11 15.63
CA ASN A 127 13.05 7.72 15.36
C ASN A 127 11.80 6.83 15.33
N VAL A 128 11.49 6.27 14.15
CA VAL A 128 10.33 5.40 13.92
C VAL A 128 10.68 3.91 14.03
N SER A 129 11.96 3.56 14.05
CA SER A 129 12.43 2.18 14.19
C SER A 129 13.64 2.08 15.13
N LYS A 130 13.83 0.90 15.71
CA LYS A 130 15.00 0.56 16.52
C LYS A 130 15.57 -0.76 16.02
N ASN A 131 16.87 -0.77 15.71
CA ASN A 131 17.56 -2.01 15.40
C ASN A 131 17.55 -2.95 16.62
N LEU A 132 16.92 -4.09 16.48
CA LEU A 132 16.93 -5.15 17.50
C LEU A 132 18.24 -5.98 17.46
N ARG A 133 19.00 -5.87 16.38
CA ARG A 133 20.30 -6.50 16.17
C ARG A 133 21.32 -5.43 15.81
N GLU A 134 22.48 -5.45 16.49
CA GLU A 134 23.57 -4.48 16.24
C GLU A 134 24.31 -4.76 14.93
N ASP A 135 24.34 -6.02 14.49
CA ASP A 135 25.03 -6.51 13.30
C ASP A 135 24.22 -6.37 12.01
N VAL A 136 22.93 -5.99 12.09
CA VAL A 136 22.02 -5.81 10.94
C VAL A 136 21.34 -4.45 11.04
N LYS A 137 21.50 -3.64 10.00
CA LYS A 137 20.82 -2.33 9.88
C LYS A 137 19.69 -2.40 8.89
N GLU A 138 18.59 -1.72 9.20
CA GLU A 138 17.51 -1.51 8.26
C GLU A 138 18.01 -0.68 7.06
N TYR A 139 17.56 -1.02 5.85
CA TYR A 139 17.78 -0.22 4.65
C TYR A 139 16.47 0.46 4.25
N SER A 140 16.31 1.72 4.61
CA SER A 140 15.08 2.47 4.35
C SER A 140 15.19 3.39 3.14
N VAL A 141 14.04 3.67 2.51
CA VAL A 141 13.95 4.62 1.38
C VAL A 141 14.28 6.05 1.85
N ALA A 142 13.81 6.42 3.04
CA ALA A 142 13.92 7.78 3.55
C ALA A 142 15.35 8.18 3.96
N ARG A 143 16.21 7.24 4.24
CA ARG A 143 17.59 7.48 4.70
C ARG A 143 18.64 6.87 3.79
N GLU A 144 18.67 5.54 3.71
CA GLU A 144 19.78 4.82 3.08
C GLU A 144 19.73 4.86 1.55
N MET A 145 18.54 4.79 0.95
CA MET A 145 18.39 4.82 -0.50
C MET A 145 18.70 6.19 -1.09
N ILE A 146 18.34 7.26 -0.38
CA ILE A 146 18.52 8.64 -0.86
C ILE A 146 20.01 9.05 -0.88
N TYR A 147 20.80 8.56 0.08
CA TYR A 147 22.19 8.99 0.24
C TYR A 147 23.07 8.69 -0.98
N PRO A 148 23.08 7.48 -1.57
CA PRO A 148 23.85 7.21 -2.79
C PRO A 148 23.40 8.05 -3.99
N LEU A 149 22.13 8.39 -4.09
CA LEU A 149 21.61 9.18 -5.21
C LEU A 149 22.13 10.62 -5.21
N ARG A 150 22.53 11.17 -4.06
CA ARG A 150 23.22 12.47 -3.97
C ARG A 150 24.56 12.49 -4.71
N PHE A 151 25.16 11.32 -4.92
CA PHE A 151 26.43 11.12 -5.60
C PHE A 151 26.24 10.54 -7.03
N SER A 152 25.06 10.71 -7.64
CA SER A 152 24.81 10.23 -9.00
C SER A 152 25.84 10.80 -9.98
N PRO A 153 26.48 9.95 -10.83
CA PRO A 153 27.58 10.39 -11.72
C PRO A 153 27.18 11.47 -12.73
N ASP A 154 25.90 11.51 -13.11
CA ASP A 154 25.34 12.50 -14.06
C ASP A 154 24.83 13.78 -13.38
N GLY A 155 24.95 13.88 -12.06
CA GLY A 155 24.44 15.01 -11.27
C GLY A 155 22.92 15.10 -11.16
N LYS A 156 22.17 14.08 -11.63
CA LYS A 156 20.70 14.06 -11.71
C LYS A 156 20.04 13.20 -10.62
N GLY A 157 20.70 13.02 -9.50
CA GLY A 157 20.19 12.16 -8.43
C GLY A 157 18.84 12.60 -7.87
N PHE A 158 18.57 13.91 -7.84
CA PHE A 158 17.27 14.45 -7.43
C PHE A 158 16.15 14.04 -8.39
N GLU A 159 16.37 14.25 -9.70
CA GLU A 159 15.42 13.88 -10.74
C GLU A 159 15.18 12.37 -10.78
N HIS A 160 16.25 11.56 -10.65
CA HIS A 160 16.13 10.11 -10.56
C HIS A 160 15.29 9.69 -9.36
N PHE A 161 15.49 10.34 -8.21
CA PHE A 161 14.71 9.96 -7.04
C PHE A 161 13.26 10.42 -7.14
N ILE A 162 12.94 11.54 -7.78
CA ILE A 162 11.55 11.89 -8.10
C ILE A 162 10.87 10.80 -8.93
N GLU A 163 11.53 10.27 -9.96
CA GLU A 163 10.95 9.18 -10.76
C GLU A 163 10.75 7.89 -9.94
N ILE A 164 11.68 7.55 -9.06
CA ILE A 164 11.53 6.43 -8.12
C ILE A 164 10.34 6.68 -7.18
N ALA A 165 10.24 7.87 -6.60
CA ALA A 165 9.13 8.23 -5.70
C ALA A 165 7.77 8.19 -6.42
N LYS A 166 7.71 8.63 -7.69
CA LYS A 166 6.50 8.50 -8.53
C LYS A 166 6.12 7.03 -8.75
N ILE A 167 7.10 6.16 -9.02
CA ILE A 167 6.86 4.72 -9.18
C ILE A 167 6.31 4.15 -7.89
N ILE A 168 6.91 4.46 -6.73
CA ILE A 168 6.43 4.00 -5.42
C ILE A 168 4.99 4.46 -5.20
N LEU A 169 4.69 5.74 -5.33
CA LEU A 169 3.34 6.29 -5.15
C LEU A 169 2.31 5.67 -6.09
N LYS A 170 2.63 5.57 -7.39
CA LYS A 170 1.74 4.93 -8.38
C LYS A 170 1.47 3.47 -8.04
N SER A 171 2.49 2.72 -7.64
CA SER A 171 2.36 1.30 -7.29
C SER A 171 1.49 1.11 -6.04
N GLU A 172 1.70 1.92 -5.00
CA GLU A 172 0.88 1.91 -3.78
C GLU A 172 -0.59 2.25 -4.08
N ILE A 173 -0.83 3.31 -4.85
CA ILE A 173 -2.19 3.71 -5.26
C ILE A 173 -2.87 2.60 -6.07
N ASN A 174 -2.17 2.02 -7.05
CA ASN A 174 -2.74 0.98 -7.91
C ASN A 174 -3.03 -0.31 -7.13
N MET A 175 -2.12 -0.72 -6.25
CA MET A 175 -2.32 -1.87 -5.36
C MET A 175 -3.57 -1.68 -4.48
N LEU A 176 -3.70 -0.52 -3.83
CA LEU A 176 -4.83 -0.22 -2.96
C LEU A 176 -6.15 -0.15 -3.73
N ARG A 177 -6.15 0.41 -4.96
CA ARG A 177 -7.33 0.37 -5.85
C ARG A 177 -7.76 -1.06 -6.16
N GLN A 178 -6.81 -1.91 -6.56
CA GLN A 178 -7.11 -3.32 -6.85
C GLN A 178 -7.68 -4.04 -5.61
N ILE A 179 -7.07 -3.84 -4.44
CA ILE A 179 -7.57 -4.41 -3.18
C ILE A 179 -8.99 -3.92 -2.89
N THR A 180 -9.27 -2.62 -3.00
CA THR A 180 -10.59 -2.06 -2.75
C THR A 180 -11.64 -2.60 -3.73
N ASP A 181 -11.30 -2.71 -5.02
CA ASP A 181 -12.22 -3.26 -6.02
C ASP A 181 -12.48 -4.76 -5.79
N GLN A 182 -11.47 -5.51 -5.42
CA GLN A 182 -11.61 -6.93 -5.06
C GLN A 182 -12.47 -7.10 -3.80
N GLN A 183 -12.27 -6.27 -2.77
CA GLN A 183 -13.09 -6.29 -1.56
C GLN A 183 -14.58 -6.04 -1.84
N LYS A 184 -14.91 -5.08 -2.70
CA LYS A 184 -16.31 -4.85 -3.14
C LYS A 184 -16.91 -6.07 -3.87
N ARG A 185 -16.11 -6.80 -4.63
CA ARG A 185 -16.54 -8.04 -5.30
C ARG A 185 -16.77 -9.15 -4.29
N VAL A 186 -15.89 -9.30 -3.29
CA VAL A 186 -16.09 -10.26 -2.19
C VAL A 186 -17.36 -9.97 -1.41
N GLU A 187 -17.64 -8.71 -1.05
CA GLU A 187 -18.90 -8.34 -0.40
C GLU A 187 -20.13 -8.77 -1.20
N LYS A 188 -20.10 -8.50 -2.51
CA LYS A 188 -21.19 -8.92 -3.41
C LYS A 188 -21.36 -10.44 -3.47
N GLU A 189 -20.25 -11.20 -3.48
CA GLU A 189 -20.32 -12.67 -3.45
C GLU A 189 -20.91 -13.17 -2.13
N ILE A 190 -20.52 -12.57 -0.99
CA ILE A 190 -21.07 -12.91 0.33
C ILE A 190 -22.60 -12.68 0.37
N GLU A 191 -23.09 -11.57 -0.20
CA GLU A 191 -24.52 -11.26 -0.24
C GLU A 191 -25.33 -12.23 -1.12
N SER A 192 -24.73 -12.79 -2.15
CA SER A 192 -25.41 -13.60 -3.17
C SER A 192 -25.28 -15.11 -2.96
N GLN A 193 -24.35 -15.57 -2.13
CA GLN A 193 -24.05 -17.00 -2.00
C GLN A 193 -25.07 -17.77 -1.16
N LEU A 194 -25.17 -19.07 -1.45
CA LEU A 194 -26.09 -19.99 -0.76
C LEU A 194 -25.46 -20.69 0.44
N GLU A 195 -24.13 -20.81 0.48
CA GLU A 195 -23.40 -21.44 1.60
C GLU A 195 -23.19 -20.39 2.71
N PRO A 196 -23.76 -20.59 3.90
CA PRO A 196 -23.76 -19.53 4.93
C PRO A 196 -22.42 -19.38 5.64
N GLU A 197 -21.53 -20.38 5.62
CA GLU A 197 -20.29 -20.41 6.37
C GLU A 197 -19.03 -20.57 5.48
N ILE A 198 -19.22 -20.79 4.16
CA ILE A 198 -18.11 -20.98 3.22
C ILE A 198 -18.27 -19.97 2.08
N LEU A 199 -17.33 -19.07 1.96
CA LEU A 199 -17.26 -18.13 0.83
C LEU A 199 -16.77 -18.86 -0.42
N ILE A 200 -17.54 -18.79 -1.51
CA ILE A 200 -17.20 -19.42 -2.79
C ILE A 200 -16.82 -18.34 -3.78
N LEU A 201 -15.55 -18.29 -4.18
CA LEU A 201 -15.04 -17.35 -5.15
C LEU A 201 -14.71 -18.05 -6.48
N ASN A 202 -14.89 -17.38 -7.60
CA ASN A 202 -14.55 -17.90 -8.93
C ASN A 202 -13.19 -17.41 -9.44
N GLU A 203 -12.43 -16.73 -8.58
CA GLU A 203 -11.08 -16.22 -8.85
C GLU A 203 -10.32 -16.02 -7.55
N ASP A 204 -8.99 -16.01 -7.62
CA ASP A 204 -8.09 -15.68 -6.49
C ASP A 204 -8.07 -14.16 -6.29
N ILE A 205 -8.74 -13.69 -5.25
CA ILE A 205 -8.85 -12.27 -4.88
C ILE A 205 -8.67 -12.09 -3.37
N TYR A 206 -8.32 -10.88 -2.94
CA TYR A 206 -8.13 -10.52 -1.52
C TYR A 206 -9.46 -10.54 -0.75
N TRP A 207 -9.81 -11.68 -0.18
CA TRP A 207 -11.07 -11.93 0.54
C TRP A 207 -10.93 -11.87 2.06
N ASP A 208 -9.77 -12.20 2.59
CA ASP A 208 -9.50 -12.43 4.00
C ASP A 208 -9.85 -11.22 4.88
N LYS A 209 -9.46 -10.01 4.47
CA LYS A 209 -9.78 -8.76 5.17
C LYS A 209 -11.28 -8.49 5.25
N VAL A 210 -12.03 -8.78 4.20
CA VAL A 210 -13.50 -8.60 4.18
C VAL A 210 -14.13 -9.58 5.17
N VAL A 211 -13.70 -10.82 5.14
CA VAL A 211 -14.27 -11.88 5.98
C VAL A 211 -14.00 -11.66 7.47
N THR A 212 -12.98 -10.88 7.88
CA THR A 212 -12.80 -10.54 9.32
C THR A 212 -14.05 -9.87 9.92
N SER A 213 -14.78 -9.06 9.16
CA SER A 213 -16.04 -8.44 9.58
C SER A 213 -17.27 -9.37 9.45
N HIS A 214 -17.18 -10.42 8.64
CA HIS A 214 -18.24 -11.40 8.38
C HIS A 214 -18.01 -12.69 9.18
N ARG A 215 -18.18 -12.65 10.50
CA ARG A 215 -17.84 -13.75 11.42
C ARG A 215 -18.55 -15.08 11.18
N LYS A 216 -19.64 -15.09 10.40
CA LYS A 216 -20.30 -16.32 9.99
C LYS A 216 -19.49 -17.12 8.98
N ILE A 217 -18.70 -16.46 8.14
CA ILE A 217 -17.83 -17.13 7.17
C ILE A 217 -16.65 -17.73 7.92
N LYS A 218 -16.48 -19.03 7.82
CA LYS A 218 -15.42 -19.80 8.50
C LYS A 218 -14.32 -20.30 7.56
N ALA A 219 -14.64 -20.40 6.26
CA ALA A 219 -13.69 -20.80 5.23
C ALA A 219 -14.01 -20.13 3.90
N ALA A 220 -13.04 -20.12 2.99
CA ALA A 220 -13.23 -19.73 1.60
C ALA A 220 -12.71 -20.83 0.68
N ILE A 221 -13.33 -20.99 -0.51
CA ILE A 221 -12.77 -21.77 -1.61
C ILE A 221 -12.61 -20.88 -2.82
N TYR A 222 -11.51 -21.05 -3.56
CA TYR A 222 -11.17 -20.26 -4.73
C TYR A 222 -10.19 -21.04 -5.63
N PRO A 223 -10.17 -20.77 -6.97
CA PRO A 223 -9.19 -21.39 -7.86
C PRO A 223 -7.80 -20.80 -7.65
N GLU A 224 -6.73 -21.57 -7.88
CA GLU A 224 -5.39 -21.01 -8.03
C GLU A 224 -5.31 -20.05 -9.22
N PRO A 225 -4.33 -19.12 -9.26
CA PRO A 225 -4.22 -18.11 -10.34
C PRO A 225 -4.18 -18.70 -11.75
N ASP A 226 -3.63 -19.90 -11.94
CA ASP A 226 -3.60 -20.61 -13.23
C ASP A 226 -4.85 -21.51 -13.46
N ALA A 227 -5.79 -21.48 -12.51
CA ALA A 227 -7.02 -22.28 -12.50
C ALA A 227 -6.80 -23.81 -12.59
N SER A 228 -5.60 -24.30 -12.30
CA SER A 228 -5.29 -25.73 -12.36
C SER A 228 -5.92 -26.51 -11.20
N TRP A 229 -6.03 -25.86 -10.01
CA TRP A 229 -6.57 -26.46 -8.78
C TRP A 229 -7.46 -25.48 -8.05
N TRP A 230 -8.10 -25.99 -6.98
CA TRP A 230 -8.94 -25.21 -6.08
C TRP A 230 -8.41 -25.25 -4.68
N CYS A 231 -8.31 -24.11 -4.05
CA CYS A 231 -7.91 -23.92 -2.67
C CYS A 231 -9.13 -23.98 -1.75
N ALA A 232 -8.93 -24.50 -0.55
CA ALA A 232 -9.84 -24.38 0.59
C ALA A 232 -9.05 -23.82 1.75
N GLU A 233 -9.39 -22.64 2.23
CA GLU A 233 -8.66 -21.93 3.28
C GLU A 233 -9.60 -21.50 4.41
N VAL A 234 -9.15 -21.68 5.64
CA VAL A 234 -9.90 -21.32 6.84
C VAL A 234 -9.77 -19.84 7.12
N ALA A 235 -10.89 -19.18 7.38
CA ALA A 235 -10.90 -17.76 7.76
C ALA A 235 -10.32 -17.55 9.17
N ARG A 236 -9.72 -16.38 9.36
CA ARG A 236 -9.16 -15.94 10.67
C ARG A 236 -9.96 -14.78 11.25
N ASP A 237 -9.97 -14.68 12.57
CA ASP A 237 -10.55 -13.54 13.28
C ASP A 237 -9.60 -12.34 13.29
N ASP A 238 -8.29 -12.60 13.30
CA ASP A 238 -7.22 -11.60 13.25
C ASP A 238 -6.17 -12.05 12.22
N LEU A 239 -5.95 -11.23 11.19
CA LEU A 239 -4.99 -11.53 10.13
C LEU A 239 -3.54 -11.50 10.60
N THR A 240 -3.26 -10.87 11.74
CA THR A 240 -1.93 -10.81 12.36
C THR A 240 -1.63 -11.98 13.28
N ASP A 241 -2.68 -12.72 13.72
CA ASP A 241 -2.55 -13.92 14.56
C ASP A 241 -2.85 -15.20 13.75
N TYR A 242 -1.82 -15.98 13.48
CA TYR A 242 -1.93 -17.27 12.79
C TYR A 242 -2.67 -18.35 13.59
N ASN A 243 -2.96 -18.11 14.86
CA ASN A 243 -3.72 -19.03 15.72
C ASN A 243 -5.21 -18.67 15.81
N SER A 244 -5.65 -17.58 15.18
CA SER A 244 -7.04 -17.10 15.22
C SER A 244 -7.96 -17.77 14.19
N ASN A 245 -7.64 -18.97 13.73
CA ASN A 245 -8.43 -19.72 12.75
C ASN A 245 -9.83 -20.06 13.30
N ARG A 246 -10.86 -19.83 12.48
CA ARG A 246 -12.28 -20.08 12.82
C ARG A 246 -12.69 -21.55 12.68
N ALA A 247 -11.88 -22.34 12.02
CA ALA A 247 -12.05 -23.78 11.82
C ALA A 247 -10.67 -24.43 11.61
N SER A 248 -10.63 -25.74 11.40
CA SER A 248 -9.37 -26.44 11.12
C SER A 248 -9.62 -27.71 10.34
N PHE A 249 -8.77 -28.03 9.38
CA PHE A 249 -8.79 -29.35 8.75
C PHE A 249 -8.45 -30.44 9.76
N PRO A 250 -9.04 -31.64 9.62
CA PRO A 250 -8.79 -32.76 10.52
C PRO A 250 -7.31 -33.04 10.76
N GLU A 251 -6.93 -33.33 11.97
CA GLU A 251 -5.53 -33.59 12.32
C GLU A 251 -4.95 -34.75 11.51
N SER A 252 -5.76 -35.75 11.20
CA SER A 252 -5.39 -36.90 10.37
C SER A 252 -5.04 -36.58 8.93
N TRP A 253 -5.44 -35.37 8.42
CA TRP A 253 -5.17 -34.92 7.04
C TRP A 253 -3.88 -34.13 6.94
N ARG A 254 -3.42 -33.54 8.05
CA ARG A 254 -2.37 -32.55 8.07
C ARG A 254 -1.03 -33.10 7.57
N GLY A 255 -0.46 -32.44 6.57
CA GLY A 255 0.80 -32.83 5.94
C GLY A 255 0.67 -33.93 4.88
N LEU A 256 -0.53 -34.48 4.66
CA LEU A 256 -0.76 -35.50 3.64
C LEU A 256 -0.95 -34.91 2.25
N ARG A 257 -0.67 -35.76 1.26
CA ARG A 257 -0.79 -35.44 -0.17
C ARG A 257 -1.40 -36.61 -0.96
N ASP A 258 -1.99 -36.28 -2.06
CA ASP A 258 -2.43 -37.18 -3.13
C ASP A 258 -3.16 -38.43 -2.59
N GLU A 259 -2.80 -39.63 -2.99
CA GLU A 259 -3.48 -40.88 -2.62
C GLU A 259 -3.60 -41.06 -1.10
N ALA A 260 -2.56 -40.68 -0.33
CA ALA A 260 -2.62 -40.79 1.14
C ALA A 260 -3.71 -39.88 1.74
N LEU A 261 -3.87 -38.67 1.19
CA LEU A 261 -4.93 -37.74 1.61
C LEU A 261 -6.30 -38.25 1.17
N VAL A 262 -6.45 -38.69 -0.08
CA VAL A 262 -7.71 -39.27 -0.60
C VAL A 262 -8.18 -40.45 0.28
N ASN A 263 -7.27 -41.36 0.61
CA ASN A 263 -7.60 -42.54 1.39
C ASN A 263 -8.08 -42.20 2.80
N ILE A 264 -7.51 -41.18 3.45
CA ILE A 264 -7.88 -40.83 4.83
C ILE A 264 -9.07 -39.86 4.87
N SER A 265 -9.19 -38.96 3.89
CA SER A 265 -10.27 -37.96 3.83
C SER A 265 -11.57 -38.53 3.25
N GLY A 266 -11.46 -39.50 2.37
CA GLY A 266 -12.57 -39.95 1.54
C GLY A 266 -12.99 -38.94 0.45
N VAL A 267 -12.28 -37.83 0.30
CA VAL A 267 -12.56 -36.80 -0.71
C VAL A 267 -11.80 -37.15 -2.00
N PRO A 268 -12.49 -37.55 -3.06
CA PRO A 268 -11.84 -37.76 -4.36
C PRO A 268 -11.17 -36.48 -4.83
N GLU A 269 -10.03 -36.62 -5.51
CA GLU A 269 -9.29 -35.47 -6.06
C GLU A 269 -8.70 -34.49 -5.06
N ALA A 270 -8.69 -34.81 -3.74
CA ALA A 270 -7.89 -34.10 -2.76
C ALA A 270 -6.39 -34.20 -3.10
N VAL A 271 -5.68 -33.06 -3.10
CA VAL A 271 -4.26 -32.99 -3.51
C VAL A 271 -3.34 -32.76 -2.33
N PHE A 272 -3.71 -31.87 -1.41
CA PHE A 272 -2.82 -31.46 -0.33
C PHE A 272 -3.61 -30.93 0.88
N CYS A 273 -3.11 -31.17 2.08
CA CYS A 273 -3.52 -30.49 3.30
C CYS A 273 -2.29 -29.98 4.06
N HIS A 274 -2.26 -28.70 4.35
CA HIS A 274 -1.15 -28.06 5.05
C HIS A 274 -1.02 -28.59 6.48
N ARG A 275 0.22 -28.80 6.93
CA ARG A 275 0.54 -29.36 8.27
C ARG A 275 -0.06 -28.58 9.45
N ALA A 276 -0.31 -27.26 9.28
CA ALA A 276 -0.93 -26.43 10.30
C ALA A 276 -2.48 -26.46 10.24
N GLY A 277 -3.09 -27.17 9.28
CA GLY A 277 -4.52 -27.41 9.22
C GLY A 277 -5.39 -26.21 8.83
N PHE A 278 -4.83 -25.18 8.22
CA PHE A 278 -5.59 -23.99 7.80
C PHE A 278 -5.87 -23.95 6.29
N PHE A 279 -5.16 -24.75 5.50
CA PHE A 279 -5.19 -24.68 4.04
C PHE A 279 -5.14 -26.06 3.41
N ALA A 280 -5.93 -26.27 2.37
CA ALA A 280 -5.96 -27.50 1.59
C ALA A 280 -6.20 -27.19 0.10
N VAL A 281 -5.88 -28.17 -0.75
CA VAL A 281 -5.96 -28.05 -2.22
C VAL A 281 -6.63 -29.30 -2.80
N ALA A 282 -7.49 -29.11 -3.79
CA ALA A 282 -8.16 -30.15 -4.54
C ALA A 282 -8.13 -29.85 -6.06
N LYS A 283 -8.35 -30.85 -6.91
CA LYS A 283 -8.39 -30.68 -8.35
C LYS A 283 -9.68 -30.00 -8.86
N THR A 284 -10.78 -30.08 -8.08
CA THR A 284 -12.08 -29.56 -8.47
C THR A 284 -12.68 -28.66 -7.39
N LYS A 285 -13.59 -27.78 -7.80
CA LYS A 285 -14.38 -26.91 -6.92
C LYS A 285 -15.18 -27.73 -5.90
N GLU A 286 -15.80 -28.79 -6.36
CA GLU A 286 -16.65 -29.68 -5.56
C GLU A 286 -15.83 -30.36 -4.46
N ALA A 287 -14.65 -30.88 -4.79
CA ALA A 287 -13.74 -31.48 -3.83
C ALA A 287 -13.22 -30.47 -2.81
N ALA A 288 -12.84 -29.25 -3.24
CA ALA A 288 -12.43 -28.18 -2.34
C ALA A 288 -13.56 -27.77 -1.37
N LEU A 289 -14.81 -27.69 -1.87
CA LEU A 289 -15.98 -27.38 -1.06
C LEU A 289 -16.23 -28.49 -0.01
N GLU A 290 -16.11 -29.76 -0.39
CA GLU A 290 -16.26 -30.88 0.53
C GLU A 290 -15.17 -30.85 1.62
N MET A 291 -13.91 -30.59 1.23
CA MET A 291 -12.82 -30.41 2.20
C MET A 291 -13.11 -29.25 3.15
N ALA A 292 -13.56 -28.11 2.67
CA ALA A 292 -13.93 -26.97 3.50
C ALA A 292 -15.04 -27.32 4.51
N ARG A 293 -16.10 -28.05 4.08
CA ARG A 293 -17.17 -28.53 4.97
C ARG A 293 -16.64 -29.43 6.07
N CYS A 294 -15.69 -30.31 5.77
CA CYS A 294 -15.04 -31.15 6.77
C CYS A 294 -14.24 -30.31 7.79
N ALA A 295 -13.60 -29.23 7.37
CA ALA A 295 -12.89 -28.32 8.28
C ALA A 295 -13.84 -27.63 9.28
N LEU A 296 -15.09 -27.37 8.91
CA LEU A 296 -16.09 -26.73 9.78
C LEU A 296 -16.67 -27.66 10.85
N GLN A 297 -16.50 -28.96 10.68
CA GLN A 297 -17.02 -29.99 11.63
C GLN A 297 -16.03 -30.33 12.73
N ASN A 298 -14.79 -29.82 12.65
CA ASN A 298 -13.72 -30.03 13.60
C ASN A 298 -13.52 -28.80 14.51
#